data_6d475fa7189d367f6af8d0f795b7d8e5
#
_entry.id   6d475fa7189d367f6af8d0f795b7d8e5
#
_cell.length_a   1.000
_cell.length_b   1.000
_cell.length_c   1.000
_cell.angle_alpha   90.00
_cell.angle_beta   90.00
_cell.angle_gamma   90.00
#
_symmetry.space_group_name_H-M   'P 1'
#
loop_
_entity.id
_entity.type
_entity.pdbx_description
1 polymer ?
#
loop_
_entity_poly.entity_id
_entity_poly.type
_entity_poly.pdbx_seq_one_letter_code
_entity_poly.pdbx_strand_id
1 'polypeptide(L)'
;MSRRQRLQLIRGGIYALTIAALALLIISVDWGALGGALFKWDVVEKQFPDILTSALRNTIIFTIFGFIGGLSLGLLLAIMRLSKSKPYRWFAATYIEILRGIPLLVTLLILGFGIPIATGWSWPNPYLQGAVPLALVAGAYIAETVRAGIEAVPRGQMEAARSLGMSYTRAMVTVIIPQAFRIIVPPLTNEFVLLIKDTSLISVLGVTERTLDLARFGRNGVNDSANATPLVVAGLVYLALTIPLTQLAAWMERRSKVGRR
;
A
#
# COMPACT_ATOMS: atom_id res chain seq x y z
N MET A 1 -45.68 3.38 29.35
CA MET A 1 -44.23 3.26 29.08
C MET A 1 -43.72 4.52 28.43
N SER A 2 -42.73 5.18 29.05
CA SER A 2 -42.13 6.36 28.44
C SER A 2 -41.34 6.01 27.17
N ARG A 3 -41.21 6.93 26.20
CA ARG A 3 -40.44 6.74 24.97
C ARG A 3 -38.99 6.29 25.25
N ARG A 4 -38.41 6.74 26.37
CA ARG A 4 -37.07 6.32 26.84
C ARG A 4 -37.04 4.85 27.27
N GLN A 5 -38.03 4.37 28.02
CA GLN A 5 -38.10 2.98 28.44
C GLN A 5 -38.27 2.02 27.25
N ARG A 6 -39.09 2.40 26.25
CA ARG A 6 -39.25 1.62 25.03
C ARG A 6 -37.97 1.51 24.23
N LEU A 7 -37.20 2.61 24.10
CA LEU A 7 -35.88 2.61 23.43
C LEU A 7 -34.84 1.78 24.16
N GLN A 8 -34.84 1.78 25.51
CA GLN A 8 -33.95 0.95 26.31
C GLN A 8 -34.26 -0.54 26.16
N LEU A 9 -35.54 -0.92 26.14
CA LEU A 9 -35.96 -2.30 25.91
C LEU A 9 -35.59 -2.79 24.51
N ILE A 10 -35.78 -1.96 23.46
CA ILE A 10 -35.39 -2.30 22.09
C ILE A 10 -33.87 -2.49 22.01
N ARG A 11 -33.06 -1.56 22.59
CA ARG A 11 -31.60 -1.71 22.63
C ARG A 11 -31.17 -2.95 23.40
N GLY A 12 -31.77 -3.23 24.56
CA GLY A 12 -31.53 -4.45 25.33
C GLY A 12 -31.83 -5.72 24.54
N GLY A 13 -32.95 -5.74 23.82
CA GLY A 13 -33.33 -6.84 22.93
C GLY A 13 -32.33 -7.04 21.78
N ILE A 14 -31.87 -5.94 21.15
CA ILE A 14 -30.83 -6.01 20.08
C ILE A 14 -29.53 -6.57 20.64
N TYR A 15 -29.05 -6.08 21.80
CA TYR A 15 -27.83 -6.60 22.41
C TYR A 15 -27.96 -8.08 22.78
N ALA A 16 -29.09 -8.47 23.37
CA ALA A 16 -29.34 -9.88 23.73
C ALA A 16 -29.35 -10.79 22.48
N LEU A 17 -29.99 -10.35 21.39
CA LEU A 17 -30.03 -11.04 20.11
C LEU A 17 -28.61 -11.14 19.49
N THR A 18 -27.84 -10.05 19.53
CA THR A 18 -26.47 -10.04 19.02
C THR A 18 -25.57 -11.00 19.83
N ILE A 19 -25.67 -10.97 21.16
CA ILE A 19 -24.90 -11.86 22.03
C ILE A 19 -25.32 -13.33 21.79
N ALA A 20 -26.60 -13.60 21.67
CA ALA A 20 -27.11 -14.96 21.40
C ALA A 20 -26.64 -15.46 20.01
N ALA A 21 -26.67 -14.61 18.99
CA ALA A 21 -26.17 -14.94 17.65
C ALA A 21 -24.66 -15.21 17.65
N LEU A 22 -23.86 -14.39 18.36
CA LEU A 22 -22.42 -14.60 18.52
C LEU A 22 -22.11 -15.87 19.31
N ALA A 23 -22.85 -16.15 20.37
CA ALA A 23 -22.72 -17.38 21.17
C ALA A 23 -23.04 -18.61 20.31
N LEU A 24 -24.13 -18.60 19.56
CA LEU A 24 -24.49 -19.67 18.62
C LEU A 24 -23.40 -19.88 17.57
N LEU A 25 -22.85 -18.82 17.00
CA LEU A 25 -21.75 -18.88 16.03
C LEU A 25 -20.49 -19.52 16.65
N ILE A 26 -20.13 -19.12 17.88
CA ILE A 26 -18.99 -19.67 18.60
C ILE A 26 -19.19 -21.16 18.91
N ILE A 27 -20.39 -21.57 19.35
CA ILE A 27 -20.68 -22.94 19.70
C ILE A 27 -20.82 -23.87 18.47
N SER A 28 -21.27 -23.32 17.33
CA SER A 28 -21.44 -24.08 16.08
C SER A 28 -20.13 -24.34 15.32
N VAL A 29 -19.05 -23.66 15.66
CA VAL A 29 -17.74 -23.82 15.00
C VAL A 29 -17.00 -25.01 15.63
N ASP A 30 -16.53 -25.92 14.79
CA ASP A 30 -15.56 -26.94 15.19
C ASP A 30 -14.16 -26.30 15.32
N TRP A 31 -13.86 -25.83 16.52
CA TRP A 31 -12.58 -25.17 16.84
C TRP A 31 -11.37 -26.11 16.68
N GLY A 32 -11.58 -27.43 16.86
CA GLY A 32 -10.53 -28.44 16.69
C GLY A 32 -10.15 -28.57 15.21
N ALA A 33 -11.16 -28.73 14.35
CA ALA A 33 -10.96 -28.77 12.90
C ALA A 33 -10.38 -27.46 12.36
N LEU A 34 -10.92 -26.32 12.81
CA LEU A 34 -10.43 -24.99 12.41
C LEU A 34 -8.97 -24.77 12.84
N GLY A 35 -8.64 -25.08 14.09
CA GLY A 35 -7.28 -24.99 14.61
C GLY A 35 -6.30 -25.87 13.83
N GLY A 36 -6.68 -27.12 13.57
CA GLY A 36 -5.89 -28.06 12.77
C GLY A 36 -5.71 -27.63 11.30
N ALA A 37 -6.70 -26.94 10.73
CA ALA A 37 -6.63 -26.45 9.36
C ALA A 37 -5.80 -25.15 9.21
N LEU A 38 -5.82 -24.28 10.23
CA LEU A 38 -5.20 -22.94 10.17
C LEU A 38 -3.86 -22.86 10.89
N PHE A 39 -3.62 -23.74 11.89
CA PHE A 39 -2.43 -23.67 12.72
C PHE A 39 -1.93 -25.05 13.12
N LYS A 40 -1.05 -25.62 12.30
CA LYS A 40 -0.42 -26.90 12.52
C LYS A 40 1.08 -26.71 12.72
N TRP A 41 1.62 -27.00 13.92
CA TRP A 41 2.97 -26.63 14.33
C TRP A 41 4.06 -27.25 13.44
N ASP A 42 3.94 -28.51 13.07
CA ASP A 42 4.86 -29.20 12.17
C ASP A 42 4.91 -28.57 10.78
N VAL A 43 3.82 -27.91 10.33
CA VAL A 43 3.77 -27.14 9.09
C VAL A 43 4.40 -25.78 9.27
N VAL A 44 4.23 -25.13 10.45
CA VAL A 44 4.91 -23.86 10.78
C VAL A 44 6.42 -24.03 10.70
N GLU A 45 6.96 -25.05 11.37
CA GLU A 45 8.42 -25.30 11.40
C GLU A 45 9.01 -25.45 9.99
N LYS A 46 8.31 -26.13 9.09
CA LYS A 46 8.74 -26.34 7.70
C LYS A 46 8.82 -25.06 6.85
N GLN A 47 8.19 -23.96 7.29
CA GLN A 47 8.28 -22.69 6.58
C GLN A 47 9.62 -21.97 6.85
N PHE A 48 10.30 -22.31 7.93
CA PHE A 48 11.55 -21.65 8.33
C PHE A 48 12.77 -22.50 7.93
N PRO A 49 13.88 -21.86 7.53
CA PRO A 49 14.10 -20.40 7.46
C PRO A 49 13.60 -19.73 6.17
N ASP A 50 13.11 -20.48 5.18
CA ASP A 50 12.89 -20.02 3.80
C ASP A 50 11.92 -18.85 3.68
N ILE A 51 10.90 -18.80 4.52
CA ILE A 51 9.96 -17.68 4.52
C ILE A 51 10.66 -16.33 4.83
N LEU A 52 11.70 -16.34 5.67
CA LEU A 52 12.45 -15.12 6.03
C LEU A 52 13.58 -14.84 5.04
N THR A 53 14.34 -15.87 4.66
CA THR A 53 15.56 -15.73 3.86
C THR A 53 15.26 -15.55 2.36
N SER A 54 14.14 -16.05 1.89
CA SER A 54 13.70 -16.00 0.49
C SER A 54 12.47 -15.11 0.33
N ALA A 55 11.31 -15.52 0.83
CA ALA A 55 10.03 -14.86 0.54
C ALA A 55 9.95 -13.43 1.09
N LEU A 56 10.31 -13.20 2.35
CA LEU A 56 10.35 -11.87 2.95
C LEU A 56 11.37 -10.97 2.23
N ARG A 57 12.56 -11.49 1.95
CA ARG A 57 13.60 -10.77 1.19
C ARG A 57 13.07 -10.31 -0.16
N ASN A 58 12.42 -11.18 -0.91
CA ASN A 58 11.86 -10.85 -2.23
C ASN A 58 10.74 -9.81 -2.11
N THR A 59 9.86 -9.94 -1.13
CA THR A 59 8.82 -8.94 -0.82
C THR A 59 9.43 -7.56 -0.58
N ILE A 60 10.50 -7.49 0.22
CA ILE A 60 11.24 -6.23 0.48
C ILE A 60 11.88 -5.70 -0.81
N ILE A 61 12.50 -6.56 -1.62
CA ILE A 61 13.12 -6.16 -2.89
C ILE A 61 12.06 -5.55 -3.82
N PHE A 62 10.93 -6.23 -4.05
CA PHE A 62 9.83 -5.69 -4.87
C PHE A 62 9.32 -4.36 -4.34
N THR A 63 9.16 -4.24 -3.01
CA THR A 63 8.70 -2.99 -2.37
C THR A 63 9.68 -1.86 -2.61
N ILE A 64 10.99 -2.08 -2.39
CA ILE A 64 12.03 -1.04 -2.55
C ILE A 64 12.12 -0.59 -4.01
N PHE A 65 12.20 -1.52 -4.96
CA PHE A 65 12.26 -1.16 -6.38
C PHE A 65 10.97 -0.49 -6.85
N GLY A 66 9.81 -1.01 -6.46
CA GLY A 66 8.52 -0.39 -6.74
C GLY A 66 8.41 1.02 -6.17
N PHE A 67 8.87 1.23 -4.92
CA PHE A 67 8.83 2.53 -4.27
C PHE A 67 9.82 3.53 -4.86
N ILE A 68 11.09 3.15 -5.08
CA ILE A 68 12.09 4.05 -5.66
C ILE A 68 11.70 4.45 -7.08
N GLY A 69 11.27 3.49 -7.91
CA GLY A 69 10.78 3.76 -9.25
C GLY A 69 9.52 4.64 -9.23
N GLY A 70 8.57 4.32 -8.35
CA GLY A 70 7.35 5.10 -8.14
C GLY A 70 7.63 6.50 -7.62
N LEU A 71 8.56 6.68 -6.69
CA LEU A 71 8.95 7.99 -6.17
C LEU A 71 9.59 8.85 -7.26
N SER A 72 10.50 8.28 -8.04
CA SER A 72 11.16 8.99 -9.14
C SER A 72 10.16 9.45 -10.20
N LEU A 73 9.28 8.54 -10.63
CA LEU A 73 8.23 8.85 -11.59
C LEU A 73 7.18 9.82 -11.01
N GLY A 74 6.77 9.60 -9.75
CA GLY A 74 5.80 10.44 -9.08
C GLY A 74 6.26 11.87 -8.88
N LEU A 75 7.54 12.10 -8.56
CA LEU A 75 8.12 13.44 -8.49
C LEU A 75 8.12 14.11 -9.86
N LEU A 76 8.51 13.38 -10.92
CA LEU A 76 8.46 13.90 -12.30
C LEU A 76 7.03 14.31 -12.69
N LEU A 77 6.07 13.42 -12.48
CA LEU A 77 4.66 13.69 -12.78
C LEU A 77 4.09 14.85 -11.96
N ALA A 78 4.46 14.98 -10.69
CA ALA A 78 4.04 16.10 -9.84
C ALA A 78 4.58 17.43 -10.37
N ILE A 79 5.86 17.48 -10.78
CA ILE A 79 6.46 18.68 -11.41
C ILE A 79 5.73 19.02 -12.72
N MET A 80 5.45 18.01 -13.55
CA MET A 80 4.69 18.22 -14.80
C MET A 80 3.26 18.72 -14.50
N ARG A 81 2.59 18.19 -13.47
CA ARG A 81 1.24 18.57 -13.07
C ARG A 81 1.16 20.01 -12.55
N LEU A 82 2.21 20.48 -11.87
CA LEU A 82 2.33 21.85 -11.34
C LEU A 82 2.86 22.84 -12.37
N SER A 83 3.27 22.37 -13.56
CA SER A 83 3.81 23.22 -14.62
C SER A 83 2.77 24.18 -15.19
N LYS A 84 3.21 25.36 -15.63
CA LYS A 84 2.41 26.31 -16.41
C LYS A 84 2.12 25.82 -17.83
N SER A 85 2.94 24.91 -18.36
CA SER A 85 2.79 24.33 -19.70
C SER A 85 1.59 23.38 -19.76
N LYS A 86 0.60 23.70 -20.58
CA LYS A 86 -0.62 22.88 -20.75
C LYS A 86 -0.33 21.43 -21.19
N PRO A 87 0.57 21.17 -22.17
CA PRO A 87 0.87 19.78 -22.58
C PRO A 87 1.40 18.91 -21.45
N TYR A 88 2.37 19.39 -20.66
CA TYR A 88 2.91 18.64 -19.53
C TYR A 88 1.87 18.38 -18.46
N ARG A 89 1.09 19.39 -18.12
CA ARG A 89 0.01 19.25 -17.13
C ARG A 89 -1.06 18.27 -17.59
N TRP A 90 -1.44 18.32 -18.86
CA TRP A 90 -2.44 17.43 -19.43
C TRP A 90 -1.93 15.98 -19.46
N PHE A 91 -0.71 15.75 -19.95
CA PHE A 91 -0.09 14.43 -19.97
C PHE A 91 -0.04 13.80 -18.56
N ALA A 92 0.49 14.55 -17.58
CA ALA A 92 0.57 14.06 -16.21
C ALA A 92 -0.81 13.78 -15.60
N ALA A 93 -1.81 14.66 -15.90
CA ALA A 93 -3.17 14.44 -15.45
C ALA A 93 -3.76 13.14 -15.99
N THR A 94 -3.68 12.93 -17.29
CA THR A 94 -4.21 11.74 -17.97
C THR A 94 -3.53 10.48 -17.45
N TYR A 95 -2.21 10.48 -17.33
CA TYR A 95 -1.47 9.35 -16.75
C TYR A 95 -1.97 9.00 -15.33
N ILE A 96 -2.04 10.01 -14.46
CA ILE A 96 -2.45 9.83 -13.07
C ILE A 96 -3.89 9.30 -12.99
N GLU A 97 -4.81 9.86 -13.77
CA GLU A 97 -6.21 9.44 -13.78
C GLU A 97 -6.37 8.00 -14.28
N ILE A 98 -5.67 7.62 -15.35
CA ILE A 98 -5.72 6.25 -15.90
C ILE A 98 -5.18 5.25 -14.88
N LEU A 99 -3.97 5.45 -14.36
CA LEU A 99 -3.32 4.48 -13.46
C LEU A 99 -4.01 4.37 -12.09
N ARG A 100 -4.66 5.42 -11.63
CA ARG A 100 -5.48 5.40 -10.41
C ARG A 100 -6.90 4.88 -10.64
N GLY A 101 -7.39 4.93 -11.88
CA GLY A 101 -8.71 4.41 -12.25
C GLY A 101 -8.74 2.91 -12.54
N ILE A 102 -7.59 2.32 -12.89
CA ILE A 102 -7.48 0.89 -13.17
C ILE A 102 -7.04 0.15 -11.91
N PRO A 103 -7.70 -0.98 -11.52
CA PRO A 103 -7.22 -1.79 -10.41
C PRO A 103 -5.78 -2.25 -10.60
N LEU A 104 -4.95 -2.17 -9.55
CA LEU A 104 -3.53 -2.54 -9.61
C LEU A 104 -3.32 -3.95 -10.17
N LEU A 105 -4.14 -4.92 -9.77
CA LEU A 105 -4.08 -6.29 -10.28
C LEU A 105 -4.21 -6.33 -11.82
N VAL A 106 -5.15 -5.57 -12.38
CA VAL A 106 -5.37 -5.50 -13.84
C VAL A 106 -4.14 -4.89 -14.53
N THR A 107 -3.58 -3.82 -13.95
CA THR A 107 -2.34 -3.21 -14.47
C THR A 107 -1.18 -4.20 -14.45
N LEU A 108 -1.01 -4.96 -13.36
CA LEU A 108 0.00 -6.02 -13.25
C LEU A 108 -0.18 -7.08 -14.36
N LEU A 109 -1.41 -7.55 -14.60
CA LEU A 109 -1.69 -8.56 -15.62
C LEU A 109 -1.45 -8.03 -17.03
N ILE A 110 -1.87 -6.80 -17.34
CA ILE A 110 -1.65 -6.18 -18.66
C ILE A 110 -0.15 -6.02 -18.92
N LEU A 111 0.61 -5.48 -17.98
CA LEU A 111 2.04 -5.22 -18.14
C LEU A 111 2.87 -6.52 -18.03
N GLY A 112 2.49 -7.42 -17.13
CA GLY A 112 3.22 -8.66 -16.88
C GLY A 112 3.02 -9.72 -17.94
N PHE A 113 1.81 -9.81 -18.51
CA PHE A 113 1.44 -10.80 -19.55
C PHE A 113 0.96 -10.17 -20.84
N GLY A 114 0.08 -9.16 -20.78
CA GLY A 114 -0.56 -8.60 -21.96
C GLY A 114 0.44 -8.04 -22.95
N ILE A 115 1.40 -7.23 -22.49
CA ILE A 115 2.46 -6.67 -23.34
C ILE A 115 3.37 -7.77 -23.90
N PRO A 116 3.91 -8.70 -23.10
CA PRO A 116 4.67 -9.85 -23.62
C PRO A 116 3.93 -10.64 -24.69
N ILE A 117 2.67 -10.98 -24.45
CA ILE A 117 1.84 -11.74 -25.42
C ILE A 117 1.63 -10.94 -26.72
N ALA A 118 1.35 -9.64 -26.64
CA ALA A 118 1.04 -8.81 -27.80
C ALA A 118 2.27 -8.49 -28.65
N THR A 119 3.46 -8.41 -28.03
CA THR A 119 4.68 -7.94 -28.71
C THR A 119 5.73 -9.02 -28.95
N GLY A 120 5.58 -10.21 -28.32
CA GLY A 120 6.63 -11.23 -28.28
C GLY A 120 7.84 -10.85 -27.41
N TRP A 121 7.83 -9.67 -26.77
CA TRP A 121 8.89 -9.24 -25.87
C TRP A 121 8.76 -9.96 -24.52
N SER A 122 9.88 -10.31 -23.90
CA SER A 122 9.90 -10.95 -22.58
C SER A 122 10.64 -10.09 -21.58
N TRP A 123 10.19 -10.12 -20.32
CA TRP A 123 10.88 -9.43 -19.24
C TRP A 123 12.28 -10.01 -19.02
N PRO A 124 13.35 -9.18 -19.09
CA PRO A 124 14.72 -9.67 -18.97
C PRO A 124 15.03 -10.20 -17.56
N ASN A 125 14.23 -9.80 -16.57
CA ASN A 125 14.39 -10.17 -15.17
C ASN A 125 13.02 -10.30 -14.50
N PRO A 126 12.71 -11.40 -13.79
CA PRO A 126 11.46 -11.59 -13.07
C PRO A 126 11.16 -10.50 -12.01
N TYR A 127 12.21 -9.91 -11.38
CA TYR A 127 12.00 -8.78 -10.48
C TYR A 127 11.43 -7.55 -11.20
N LEU A 128 11.86 -7.28 -12.42
CA LEU A 128 11.32 -6.15 -13.20
C LEU A 128 9.88 -6.40 -13.63
N GLN A 129 9.51 -7.65 -13.93
CA GLN A 129 8.13 -8.02 -14.27
C GLN A 129 7.14 -7.65 -13.15
N GLY A 130 7.54 -7.78 -11.89
CA GLY A 130 6.71 -7.38 -10.75
C GLY A 130 6.90 -5.91 -10.34
N ALA A 131 8.14 -5.43 -10.25
CA ALA A 131 8.46 -4.13 -9.71
C ALA A 131 8.07 -2.95 -10.62
N VAL A 132 8.17 -3.10 -11.96
CA VAL A 132 7.84 -2.01 -12.90
C VAL A 132 6.36 -1.66 -12.86
N PRO A 133 5.41 -2.59 -12.96
CA PRO A 133 3.99 -2.26 -12.81
C PRO A 133 3.66 -1.63 -11.46
N LEU A 134 4.25 -2.13 -10.36
CA LEU A 134 4.11 -1.50 -9.04
C LEU A 134 4.61 -0.06 -9.05
N ALA A 135 5.80 0.20 -9.63
CA ALA A 135 6.37 1.54 -9.71
C ALA A 135 5.51 2.50 -10.55
N LEU A 136 4.94 2.03 -11.66
CA LEU A 136 4.08 2.85 -12.51
C LEU A 136 2.81 3.29 -11.77
N VAL A 137 2.15 2.37 -11.07
CA VAL A 137 0.95 2.69 -10.30
C VAL A 137 1.30 3.55 -9.08
N ALA A 138 2.32 3.17 -8.29
CA ALA A 138 2.79 3.95 -7.15
C ALA A 138 3.18 5.39 -7.57
N GLY A 139 3.79 5.56 -8.73
CA GLY A 139 4.13 6.86 -9.29
C GLY A 139 2.92 7.79 -9.46
N ALA A 140 1.77 7.26 -9.86
CA ALA A 140 0.54 8.02 -9.97
C ALA A 140 0.00 8.47 -8.59
N TYR A 141 0.03 7.59 -7.58
CA TYR A 141 -0.39 7.93 -6.22
C TYR A 141 0.58 8.91 -5.54
N ILE A 142 1.88 8.67 -5.69
CA ILE A 142 2.94 9.55 -5.15
C ILE A 142 2.87 10.94 -5.80
N ALA A 143 2.65 11.03 -7.11
CA ALA A 143 2.49 12.31 -7.80
C ALA A 143 1.38 13.16 -7.21
N GLU A 144 0.23 12.55 -6.94
CA GLU A 144 -0.91 13.23 -6.34
C GLU A 144 -0.65 13.61 -4.88
N THR A 145 0.01 12.74 -4.12
CA THR A 145 0.44 13.01 -2.74
C THR A 145 1.39 14.20 -2.67
N VAL A 146 2.36 14.26 -3.57
CA VAL A 146 3.33 15.38 -3.67
C VAL A 146 2.61 16.68 -4.06
N ARG A 147 1.74 16.64 -5.09
CA ARG A 147 0.95 17.79 -5.53
C ARG A 147 0.08 18.33 -4.39
N ALA A 148 -0.68 17.44 -3.73
CA ALA A 148 -1.55 17.80 -2.61
C ALA A 148 -0.77 18.40 -1.43
N GLY A 149 0.41 17.86 -1.12
CA GLY A 149 1.27 18.37 -0.08
C GLY A 149 1.83 19.76 -0.36
N ILE A 150 2.18 20.06 -1.62
CA ILE A 150 2.62 21.40 -2.04
C ILE A 150 1.46 22.38 -1.96
N GLU A 151 0.28 22.01 -2.45
CA GLU A 151 -0.93 22.85 -2.42
C GLU A 151 -1.48 23.07 -1.01
N ALA A 152 -1.15 22.19 -0.06
CA ALA A 152 -1.54 22.32 1.34
C ALA A 152 -0.75 23.37 2.13
N VAL A 153 0.35 23.90 1.56
CA VAL A 153 1.08 25.03 2.16
C VAL A 153 0.23 26.31 1.96
N PRO A 154 -0.01 27.09 3.02
CA PRO A 154 -0.83 28.29 2.92
C PRO A 154 -0.32 29.27 1.86
N ARG A 155 -1.19 29.77 0.99
CA ARG A 155 -0.84 30.70 -0.10
C ARG A 155 -0.12 31.95 0.38
N GLY A 156 -0.45 32.45 1.57
CA GLY A 156 0.24 33.58 2.19
C GLY A 156 1.74 33.40 2.37
N GLN A 157 2.25 32.17 2.44
CA GLN A 157 3.70 31.89 2.49
C GLN A 157 4.38 32.28 1.16
N MET A 158 3.77 31.96 0.05
CA MET A 158 4.25 32.37 -1.26
C MET A 158 4.13 33.88 -1.45
N GLU A 159 3.01 34.47 -1.06
CA GLU A 159 2.75 35.91 -1.18
C GLU A 159 3.74 36.71 -0.35
N ALA A 160 3.98 36.34 0.92
CA ALA A 160 4.95 36.98 1.79
C ALA A 160 6.38 36.89 1.23
N ALA A 161 6.81 35.71 0.76
CA ALA A 161 8.12 35.55 0.13
C ALA A 161 8.27 36.43 -1.13
N ARG A 162 7.22 36.53 -1.95
CA ARG A 162 7.21 37.39 -3.14
C ARG A 162 7.25 38.87 -2.79
N SER A 163 6.57 39.30 -1.74
CA SER A 163 6.57 40.68 -1.22
C SER A 163 7.94 41.09 -0.69
N LEU A 164 8.74 40.14 -0.20
CA LEU A 164 10.14 40.35 0.18
C LEU A 164 11.12 40.34 -1.01
N GLY A 165 10.62 40.34 -2.25
CA GLY A 165 11.45 40.42 -3.46
C GLY A 165 12.00 39.07 -3.95
N MET A 166 11.58 37.91 -3.36
CA MET A 166 12.02 36.63 -3.87
C MET A 166 11.42 36.31 -5.24
N SER A 167 12.21 35.73 -6.14
CA SER A 167 11.65 35.16 -7.37
C SER A 167 10.74 33.97 -7.04
N TYR A 168 9.76 33.64 -7.91
CA TYR A 168 8.85 32.52 -7.71
C TYR A 168 9.62 31.22 -7.45
N THR A 169 10.63 30.91 -8.26
CA THR A 169 11.45 29.70 -8.10
C THR A 169 12.18 29.68 -6.76
N ARG A 170 12.77 30.81 -6.36
CA ARG A 170 13.45 30.91 -5.06
C ARG A 170 12.47 30.71 -3.91
N ALA A 171 11.32 31.38 -3.93
CA ALA A 171 10.28 31.21 -2.92
C ALA A 171 9.76 29.75 -2.87
N MET A 172 9.57 29.12 -4.04
CA MET A 172 9.16 27.71 -4.11
C MET A 172 10.18 26.79 -3.43
N VAL A 173 11.47 26.93 -3.78
CA VAL A 173 12.52 26.02 -3.27
C VAL A 173 12.87 26.28 -1.80
N THR A 174 12.92 27.54 -1.37
CA THR A 174 13.42 27.88 -0.03
C THR A 174 12.31 28.01 1.02
N VAL A 175 11.06 28.26 0.63
CA VAL A 175 9.94 28.48 1.56
C VAL A 175 8.88 27.39 1.45
N ILE A 176 8.41 27.08 0.23
CA ILE A 176 7.27 26.18 0.04
C ILE A 176 7.70 24.71 0.13
N ILE A 177 8.70 24.28 -0.62
CA ILE A 177 9.13 22.87 -0.66
C ILE A 177 9.54 22.35 0.72
N PRO A 178 10.31 23.04 1.57
CA PRO A 178 10.63 22.55 2.90
C PRO A 178 9.42 22.37 3.82
N GLN A 179 8.41 23.24 3.68
CA GLN A 179 7.15 23.09 4.41
C GLN A 179 6.31 21.94 3.85
N ALA A 180 6.18 21.85 2.50
CA ALA A 180 5.49 20.77 1.83
C ALA A 180 6.09 19.40 2.16
N PHE A 181 7.41 19.28 2.24
CA PHE A 181 8.10 18.04 2.56
C PHE A 181 7.63 17.44 3.90
N ARG A 182 7.46 18.28 4.92
CA ARG A 182 6.94 17.84 6.23
C ARG A 182 5.49 17.33 6.15
N ILE A 183 4.72 17.82 5.17
CA ILE A 183 3.33 17.40 4.93
C ILE A 183 3.30 16.12 4.10
N ILE A 184 4.23 15.95 3.16
CA ILE A 184 4.29 14.86 2.19
C ILE A 184 4.86 13.57 2.81
N VAL A 185 5.87 13.67 3.69
CA VAL A 185 6.57 12.50 4.23
C VAL A 185 5.65 11.49 4.93
N PRO A 186 4.69 11.88 5.83
CA PRO A 186 3.80 10.90 6.44
C PRO A 186 2.93 10.12 5.45
N PRO A 187 2.23 10.75 4.48
CA PRO A 187 1.51 10.01 3.44
C PRO A 187 2.42 9.12 2.57
N LEU A 188 3.64 9.58 2.23
CA LEU A 188 4.60 8.73 1.49
C LEU A 188 5.00 7.48 2.28
N THR A 189 5.14 7.58 3.60
CA THR A 189 5.40 6.42 4.44
C THR A 189 4.23 5.44 4.39
N ASN A 190 2.98 5.94 4.35
CA ASN A 190 1.81 5.10 4.17
C ASN A 190 1.77 4.43 2.79
N GLU A 191 2.14 5.15 1.72
CA GLU A 191 2.29 4.55 0.38
C GLU A 191 3.31 3.41 0.36
N PHE A 192 4.43 3.57 1.07
CA PHE A 192 5.42 2.50 1.23
C PHE A 192 4.81 1.25 1.90
N VAL A 193 4.02 1.43 2.97
CA VAL A 193 3.32 0.33 3.66
C VAL A 193 2.28 -0.33 2.76
N LEU A 194 1.55 0.45 1.95
CA LEU A 194 0.60 -0.07 0.97
C LEU A 194 1.32 -0.92 -0.10
N LEU A 195 2.46 -0.44 -0.62
CA LEU A 195 3.25 -1.19 -1.58
C LEU A 195 3.71 -2.55 -1.05
N ILE A 196 4.09 -2.65 0.24
CA ILE A 196 4.43 -3.95 0.86
C ILE A 196 3.27 -4.93 0.70
N LYS A 197 2.03 -4.51 0.94
CA LYS A 197 0.84 -5.35 0.79
C LYS A 197 0.55 -5.66 -0.67
N ASP A 198 0.74 -4.69 -1.54
CA ASP A 198 0.50 -4.77 -2.97
C ASP A 198 1.46 -5.74 -3.68
N THR A 199 2.65 -6.00 -3.11
CA THR A 199 3.53 -7.06 -3.60
C THR A 199 2.86 -8.42 -3.64
N SER A 200 1.87 -8.68 -2.75
CA SER A 200 1.09 -9.92 -2.76
C SER A 200 0.39 -10.21 -4.10
N LEU A 201 0.06 -9.16 -4.86
CA LEU A 201 -0.55 -9.27 -6.17
C LEU A 201 0.43 -9.78 -7.25
N ILE A 202 1.75 -9.62 -7.05
CA ILE A 202 2.79 -10.16 -7.93
C ILE A 202 2.69 -11.70 -7.98
N SER A 203 2.19 -12.32 -6.91
CA SER A 203 1.96 -13.75 -6.82
C SER A 203 1.17 -14.33 -8.01
N VAL A 204 0.36 -13.50 -8.69
CA VAL A 204 -0.47 -13.89 -9.85
C VAL A 204 0.36 -13.95 -11.15
N LEU A 205 1.50 -13.25 -11.22
CA LEU A 205 2.33 -13.15 -12.42
C LEU A 205 3.16 -14.42 -12.73
N GLY A 206 3.09 -15.46 -11.90
CA GLY A 206 3.80 -16.71 -12.16
C GLY A 206 5.33 -16.56 -12.13
N VAL A 207 5.85 -15.58 -11.38
CA VAL A 207 7.30 -15.40 -11.18
C VAL A 207 7.99 -16.67 -10.73
N THR A 208 9.26 -16.82 -11.07
CA THR A 208 10.07 -18.04 -10.81
C THR A 208 10.17 -18.35 -9.31
N GLU A 209 10.50 -19.60 -8.97
CA GLU A 209 10.70 -20.02 -7.57
C GLU A 209 11.72 -19.17 -6.81
N ARG A 210 12.71 -18.61 -7.51
CA ARG A 210 13.73 -17.73 -6.92
C ARG A 210 13.21 -16.34 -6.54
N THR A 211 12.04 -15.94 -7.03
CA THR A 211 11.46 -14.61 -6.83
C THR A 211 10.07 -14.65 -6.18
N LEU A 212 9.79 -15.73 -5.44
CA LEU A 212 8.55 -15.86 -4.67
C LEU A 212 8.45 -14.76 -3.61
N ASP A 213 7.36 -14.01 -3.64
CA ASP A 213 6.94 -13.14 -2.54
C ASP A 213 6.26 -13.93 -1.42
N LEU A 214 6.00 -13.29 -0.28
CA LEU A 214 5.36 -13.94 0.87
C LEU A 214 4.02 -14.59 0.54
N ALA A 215 3.18 -13.95 -0.28
CA ALA A 215 1.85 -14.48 -0.62
C ALA A 215 1.96 -15.72 -1.51
N ARG A 216 2.85 -15.71 -2.50
CA ARG A 216 3.10 -16.86 -3.36
C ARG A 216 3.72 -18.02 -2.59
N PHE A 217 4.68 -17.73 -1.73
CA PHE A 217 5.30 -18.71 -0.85
C PHE A 217 4.25 -19.41 0.04
N GLY A 218 3.40 -18.61 0.72
CA GLY A 218 2.30 -19.16 1.53
C GLY A 218 1.34 -20.02 0.70
N ARG A 219 0.96 -19.58 -0.51
CA ARG A 219 0.07 -20.34 -1.39
C ARG A 219 0.69 -21.66 -1.86
N ASN A 220 1.96 -21.67 -2.22
CA ASN A 220 2.67 -22.90 -2.58
C ASN A 220 2.69 -23.86 -1.38
N GLY A 221 3.02 -23.36 -0.19
CA GLY A 221 2.98 -24.18 1.03
C GLY A 221 1.62 -24.78 1.36
N VAL A 222 0.51 -24.10 1.01
CA VAL A 222 -0.85 -24.69 1.10
C VAL A 222 -1.01 -25.86 0.15
N ASN A 223 -0.55 -25.72 -1.10
CA ASN A 223 -0.64 -26.78 -2.09
C ASN A 223 0.18 -28.02 -1.66
N ASP A 224 1.37 -27.79 -1.07
CA ASP A 224 2.29 -28.84 -0.65
C ASP A 224 1.82 -29.58 0.62
N SER A 225 1.20 -28.84 1.55
CA SER A 225 0.81 -29.38 2.85
C SER A 225 -0.68 -29.73 2.96
N ALA A 226 -1.51 -29.37 1.96
CA ALA A 226 -2.98 -29.42 2.02
C ALA A 226 -3.53 -28.79 3.33
N ASN A 227 -2.88 -27.71 3.80
CA ASN A 227 -3.19 -27.04 5.06
C ASN A 227 -3.00 -25.52 4.91
N ALA A 228 -3.84 -24.72 5.55
CA ALA A 228 -3.80 -23.25 5.40
C ALA A 228 -2.74 -22.56 6.29
N THR A 229 -2.05 -23.30 7.17
CA THR A 229 -1.00 -22.76 8.06
C THR A 229 0.03 -21.90 7.32
N PRO A 230 0.58 -22.26 6.12
CA PRO A 230 1.56 -21.44 5.43
C PRO A 230 1.05 -20.04 5.06
N LEU A 231 -0.23 -19.89 4.71
CA LEU A 231 -0.82 -18.56 4.47
C LEU A 231 -0.99 -17.76 5.76
N VAL A 232 -1.34 -18.42 6.86
CA VAL A 232 -1.41 -17.77 8.18
C VAL A 232 -0.03 -17.26 8.59
N VAL A 233 1.01 -18.08 8.44
CA VAL A 233 2.40 -17.69 8.75
C VAL A 233 2.84 -16.53 7.86
N ALA A 234 2.58 -16.58 6.56
CA ALA A 234 2.87 -15.48 5.65
C ALA A 234 2.13 -14.19 6.07
N GLY A 235 0.86 -14.29 6.45
CA GLY A 235 0.07 -13.17 6.98
C GLY A 235 0.67 -12.58 8.25
N LEU A 236 1.15 -13.40 9.18
CA LEU A 236 1.83 -12.96 10.40
C LEU A 236 3.15 -12.25 10.09
N VAL A 237 3.91 -12.72 9.10
CA VAL A 237 5.15 -12.04 8.64
C VAL A 237 4.81 -10.69 8.02
N TYR A 238 3.74 -10.58 7.20
CA TYR A 238 3.25 -9.28 6.70
C TYR A 238 2.86 -8.34 7.85
N LEU A 239 2.15 -8.83 8.87
CA LEU A 239 1.79 -8.03 10.04
C LEU A 239 3.01 -7.55 10.82
N ALA A 240 3.97 -8.43 11.05
CA ALA A 240 5.22 -8.09 11.73
C ALA A 240 6.00 -6.99 11.00
N LEU A 241 5.93 -6.95 9.66
CA LEU A 241 6.56 -5.92 8.85
C LEU A 241 5.75 -4.63 8.80
N THR A 242 4.42 -4.73 8.62
CA THR A 242 3.57 -3.57 8.35
C THR A 242 3.14 -2.81 9.61
N ILE A 243 2.93 -3.49 10.75
CA ILE A 243 2.50 -2.84 12.00
C ILE A 243 3.50 -1.79 12.48
N PRO A 244 4.82 -2.07 12.61
CA PRO A 244 5.78 -1.06 13.04
C PRO A 244 5.85 0.13 12.10
N LEU A 245 5.79 -0.10 10.78
CA LEU A 245 5.83 0.96 9.77
C LEU A 245 4.56 1.82 9.80
N THR A 246 3.39 1.21 10.00
CA THR A 246 2.13 1.94 10.15
C THR A 246 2.14 2.80 11.42
N GLN A 247 2.68 2.29 12.52
CA GLN A 247 2.83 3.07 13.75
C GLN A 247 3.80 4.24 13.57
N LEU A 248 4.90 4.03 12.83
CA LEU A 248 5.84 5.10 12.46
C LEU A 248 5.14 6.18 11.63
N ALA A 249 4.40 5.80 10.59
CA ALA A 249 3.62 6.75 9.77
C ALA A 249 2.64 7.57 10.61
N ALA A 250 1.89 6.92 11.49
CA ALA A 250 0.94 7.58 12.39
C ALA A 250 1.62 8.52 13.40
N TRP A 251 2.81 8.18 13.88
CA TRP A 251 3.60 9.04 14.76
C TRP A 251 4.09 10.28 14.01
N MET A 252 4.62 10.13 12.79
CA MET A 252 5.06 11.23 11.94
C MET A 252 3.90 12.19 11.61
N GLU A 253 2.72 11.65 11.30
CA GLU A 253 1.52 12.44 11.03
C GLU A 253 1.09 13.29 12.25
N ARG A 254 1.11 12.70 13.45
CA ARG A 254 0.81 13.44 14.70
C ARG A 254 1.77 14.61 14.93
N ARG A 255 3.08 14.40 14.71
CA ARG A 255 4.08 15.46 14.83
C ARG A 255 3.89 16.58 13.79
N SER A 256 3.53 16.25 12.58
CA SER A 256 3.25 17.22 11.51
C SER A 256 2.04 18.13 11.84
N LYS A 257 1.02 17.60 12.54
CA LYS A 257 -0.17 18.38 12.94
C LYS A 257 0.10 19.33 14.13
N VAL A 258 0.99 18.98 15.05
CA VAL A 258 1.32 19.81 16.22
C VAL A 258 2.09 21.08 15.84
N GLY A 259 2.88 21.06 14.78
CA GLY A 259 3.60 22.25 14.29
C GLY A 259 2.72 23.28 13.53
N ARG A 260 1.41 23.06 13.44
CA ARG A 260 0.43 23.97 12.78
C ARG A 260 -0.39 24.80 13.77
N ARG A 261 -0.20 24.63 15.08
CA ARG A 261 -0.75 25.49 16.13
C ARG A 261 0.33 26.46 16.58
#